data_fc5aa08a6fbe2d014ac0061403100e04
#
_entry.id   fc5aa08a6fbe2d014ac0061403100e04
#
_cell.length_a   1.000
_cell.length_b   1.000
_cell.length_c   1.000
_cell.angle_alpha   90.00
_cell.angle_beta   90.00
_cell.angle_gamma   90.00
#
_symmetry.space_group_name_H-M   'P 1'
#
loop_
_entity.id
_entity.type
_entity.pdbx_description
1 polymer ?
#
loop_
_entity_poly.entity_id
_entity_poly.type
_entity_poly.pdbx_seq_one_letter_code
_entity_poly.pdbx_strand_id
1 'polypeptide(L)'
;MYYLLKTYKFSEMNTDSAVPGLNRVTFESQEAVLPPLEEQERIAGILGSLDDKIEANTRLIQTNKEYMTALYKAEAKNGKVLELTDIADFVNGRAFTKDATGTGRVVIRIAELNNGLGASTVYNDIEVKEENTAYPGDVLMSWSGSLDTYVWHLPEAIINQHIFKVIPKGNYPKWLVYHACKSVIEDFQAIAVDKATTMGHIRRGDLKRDIFIPAREMPQMENLWNLWMNLEQENLQLAETRDALIKRLIG
;
A
#
# COMPACT_ATOMS: atom_id res chain seq x y z
N MET A 1 -9.46 27.73 4.31
CA MET A 1 -9.52 27.57 2.84
C MET A 1 -9.17 26.14 2.38
N TYR A 2 -8.02 25.57 2.70
CA TYR A 2 -7.58 24.24 2.22
C TYR A 2 -8.61 23.12 2.46
N TYR A 3 -9.11 22.95 3.68
CA TYR A 3 -10.10 21.91 4.01
C TYR A 3 -11.48 22.18 3.37
N LEU A 4 -11.87 23.45 3.21
CA LEU A 4 -13.07 23.78 2.46
C LEU A 4 -12.98 23.33 1.01
N LEU A 5 -11.84 23.54 0.35
CA LEU A 5 -11.67 23.09 -1.02
C LEU A 5 -11.74 21.57 -1.17
N LYS A 6 -11.43 20.80 -0.12
CA LYS A 6 -11.61 19.32 -0.12
C LYS A 6 -13.08 18.89 -0.12
N THR A 7 -14.03 19.77 0.26
CA THR A 7 -15.46 19.43 0.21
C THR A 7 -16.07 19.63 -1.18
N TYR A 8 -15.40 20.38 -2.06
CA TYR A 8 -15.88 20.60 -3.42
C TYR A 8 -15.60 19.38 -4.32
N LYS A 9 -16.58 19.03 -5.11
CA LYS A 9 -16.48 17.93 -6.10
C LYS A 9 -16.00 18.48 -7.44
N PHE A 10 -14.72 18.80 -7.53
CA PHE A 10 -14.14 19.39 -8.74
C PHE A 10 -14.30 18.53 -9.99
N SER A 11 -14.39 17.20 -9.85
CA SER A 11 -14.66 16.28 -10.96
C SER A 11 -16.04 16.49 -11.60
N GLU A 12 -17.03 16.96 -10.83
CA GLU A 12 -18.37 17.27 -11.32
C GLU A 12 -18.45 18.66 -11.98
N MET A 13 -17.44 19.51 -11.80
CA MET A 13 -17.34 20.85 -12.37
C MET A 13 -16.62 20.87 -13.75
N ASN A 14 -16.23 19.70 -14.24
CA ASN A 14 -15.61 19.58 -15.55
C ASN A 14 -16.68 19.66 -16.64
N THR A 15 -16.57 20.67 -17.50
CA THR A 15 -17.51 20.90 -18.61
C THR A 15 -16.95 20.48 -19.98
N ASP A 16 -15.67 20.11 -20.04
CA ASP A 16 -14.99 19.81 -21.29
C ASP A 16 -14.96 18.30 -21.57
N SER A 17 -15.39 17.94 -22.77
CA SER A 17 -15.50 16.52 -23.19
C SER A 17 -14.20 15.92 -23.72
N ALA A 18 -13.25 16.73 -24.14
CA ALA A 18 -12.04 16.26 -24.80
C ALA A 18 -10.80 16.21 -23.90
N VAL A 19 -10.63 17.19 -23.00
CA VAL A 19 -9.57 17.23 -22.00
C VAL A 19 -10.19 17.66 -20.67
N PRO A 20 -10.16 16.82 -19.62
CA PRO A 20 -10.68 17.20 -18.33
C PRO A 20 -9.99 18.46 -17.80
N GLY A 21 -10.76 19.52 -17.58
CA GLY A 21 -10.26 20.79 -17.11
C GLY A 21 -11.26 21.49 -16.17
N LEU A 22 -10.76 22.15 -15.15
CA LEU A 22 -11.57 22.99 -14.27
C LEU A 22 -11.67 24.38 -14.90
N ASN A 23 -12.88 24.77 -15.32
CA ASN A 23 -13.11 26.13 -15.84
C ASN A 23 -12.98 27.15 -14.70
N ARG A 24 -12.15 28.17 -14.92
CA ARG A 24 -11.88 29.23 -13.93
C ARG A 24 -13.17 29.96 -13.52
N VAL A 25 -14.05 30.28 -14.47
CA VAL A 25 -15.30 30.99 -14.18
C VAL A 25 -16.21 30.11 -13.31
N THR A 26 -16.34 28.83 -13.62
CA THR A 26 -17.13 27.87 -12.86
C THR A 26 -16.59 27.74 -11.42
N PHE A 27 -15.26 27.73 -11.27
CA PHE A 27 -14.64 27.68 -9.92
C PHE A 27 -14.86 28.98 -9.14
N GLU A 28 -14.62 30.15 -9.76
CA GLU A 28 -14.77 31.46 -9.13
C GLU A 28 -16.23 31.82 -8.82
N SER A 29 -17.20 31.20 -9.48
CA SER A 29 -18.63 31.39 -9.21
C SER A 29 -19.15 30.56 -8.03
N GLN A 30 -18.33 29.68 -7.42
CA GLN A 30 -18.76 28.90 -6.27
C GLN A 30 -18.93 29.79 -5.04
N GLU A 31 -20.11 29.78 -4.46
CA GLU A 31 -20.36 30.47 -3.20
C GLU A 31 -19.82 29.64 -2.03
N ALA A 32 -19.14 30.31 -1.10
CA ALA A 32 -18.63 29.69 0.12
C ALA A 32 -19.13 30.47 1.34
N VAL A 33 -19.82 29.78 2.22
CA VAL A 33 -20.19 30.36 3.53
C VAL A 33 -19.03 30.11 4.49
N LEU A 34 -18.38 31.19 4.92
CA LEU A 34 -17.25 31.11 5.85
C LEU A 34 -17.72 31.47 7.27
N PRO A 35 -17.37 30.65 8.26
CA PRO A 35 -17.61 30.99 9.65
C PRO A 35 -16.71 32.17 10.10
N PRO A 36 -16.96 32.77 11.30
CA PRO A 36 -16.07 33.78 11.87
C PRO A 36 -14.60 33.30 11.91
N LEU A 37 -13.66 34.25 11.85
CA LEU A 37 -12.21 33.93 11.78
C LEU A 37 -11.75 33.03 12.91
N GLU A 38 -12.19 33.28 14.14
CA GLU A 38 -11.87 32.45 15.31
C GLU A 38 -12.27 30.98 15.11
N GLU A 39 -13.43 30.75 14.52
CA GLU A 39 -13.90 29.40 14.23
C GLU A 39 -13.11 28.76 13.06
N GLN A 40 -12.73 29.55 12.04
CA GLN A 40 -11.84 29.07 10.99
C GLN A 40 -10.48 28.63 11.54
N GLU A 41 -9.91 29.41 12.46
CA GLU A 41 -8.63 29.08 13.13
C GLU A 41 -8.76 27.83 14.00
N ARG A 42 -9.88 27.71 14.74
CA ARG A 42 -10.16 26.51 15.54
C ARG A 42 -10.26 25.25 14.67
N ILE A 43 -11.01 25.31 13.57
CA ILE A 43 -11.17 24.19 12.64
C ILE A 43 -9.84 23.84 12.00
N ALA A 44 -9.09 24.84 11.54
CA ALA A 44 -7.77 24.64 10.92
C ALA A 44 -6.77 24.02 11.90
N GLY A 45 -6.80 24.42 13.17
CA GLY A 45 -5.95 23.85 14.22
C GLY A 45 -6.25 22.37 14.48
N ILE A 46 -7.54 22.01 14.60
CA ILE A 46 -7.94 20.61 14.82
C ILE A 46 -7.56 19.73 13.64
N LEU A 47 -7.95 20.11 12.42
CA LEU A 47 -7.68 19.31 11.23
C LEU A 47 -6.18 19.27 10.89
N GLY A 48 -5.47 20.39 11.12
CA GLY A 48 -4.03 20.49 10.91
C GLY A 48 -3.26 19.57 11.85
N SER A 49 -3.65 19.48 13.12
CA SER A 49 -3.00 18.57 14.07
C SER A 49 -3.11 17.08 13.69
N LEU A 50 -4.20 16.70 13.02
CA LEU A 50 -4.36 15.34 12.48
C LEU A 50 -3.44 15.11 11.28
N ASP A 51 -3.39 16.08 10.35
CA ASP A 51 -2.48 15.98 9.20
C ASP A 51 -1.01 15.98 9.64
N ASP A 52 -0.60 16.82 10.61
CA ASP A 52 0.75 16.85 11.17
C ASP A 52 1.13 15.50 11.80
N LYS A 53 0.19 14.87 12.51
CA LYS A 53 0.42 13.55 13.12
C LYS A 53 0.56 12.47 12.05
N ILE A 54 -0.28 12.47 11.02
CA ILE A 54 -0.17 11.54 9.87
C ILE A 54 1.18 11.72 9.18
N GLU A 55 1.61 12.95 8.96
CA GLU A 55 2.91 13.22 8.33
C GLU A 55 4.07 12.76 9.21
N ALA A 56 4.03 13.01 10.51
CA ALA A 56 5.05 12.54 11.45
C ALA A 56 5.13 11.00 11.48
N ASN A 57 3.99 10.31 11.52
CA ASN A 57 3.94 8.85 11.44
C ASN A 57 4.50 8.34 10.11
N THR A 58 4.16 8.98 8.99
CA THR A 58 4.65 8.60 7.66
C THR A 58 6.18 8.70 7.58
N ARG A 59 6.76 9.77 8.11
CA ARG A 59 8.23 9.92 8.20
C ARG A 59 8.86 8.85 9.09
N LEU A 60 8.22 8.55 10.22
CA LEU A 60 8.70 7.51 11.14
C LEU A 60 8.63 6.12 10.50
N ILE A 61 7.55 5.81 9.78
CA ILE A 61 7.41 4.56 9.01
C ILE A 61 8.56 4.42 8.01
N GLN A 62 8.85 5.48 7.24
CA GLN A 62 9.92 5.44 6.25
C GLN A 62 11.29 5.19 6.91
N THR A 63 11.62 5.94 7.96
CA THR A 63 12.87 5.75 8.72
C THR A 63 12.98 4.35 9.31
N ASN A 64 11.87 3.83 9.86
CA ASN A 64 11.81 2.48 10.42
C ASN A 64 12.07 1.40 9.35
N LYS A 65 11.46 1.53 8.16
CA LYS A 65 11.68 0.62 7.02
C LYS A 65 13.13 0.63 6.54
N GLU A 66 13.74 1.80 6.44
CA GLU A 66 15.15 1.95 6.07
C GLU A 66 16.06 1.31 7.11
N TYR A 67 15.80 1.53 8.39
CA TYR A 67 16.56 0.94 9.49
C TYR A 67 16.43 -0.60 9.51
N MET A 68 15.21 -1.13 9.37
CA MET A 68 14.99 -2.58 9.27
C MET A 68 15.76 -3.18 8.09
N THR A 69 15.74 -2.50 6.93
CA THR A 69 16.46 -2.95 5.74
C THR A 69 17.97 -2.97 5.96
N ALA A 70 18.52 -1.95 6.61
CA ALA A 70 19.95 -1.88 6.94
C ALA A 70 20.36 -2.99 7.93
N LEU A 71 19.56 -3.21 8.98
CA LEU A 71 19.78 -4.30 9.95
C LEU A 71 19.74 -5.67 9.27
N TYR A 72 18.72 -5.93 8.44
CA TYR A 72 18.61 -7.19 7.71
C TYR A 72 19.85 -7.43 6.84
N LYS A 73 20.24 -6.44 6.01
CA LYS A 73 21.41 -6.56 5.13
C LYS A 73 22.70 -6.82 5.89
N ALA A 74 22.89 -6.16 7.02
CA ALA A 74 24.09 -6.34 7.85
C ALA A 74 24.20 -7.75 8.43
N GLU A 75 23.10 -8.29 8.94
CA GLU A 75 23.05 -9.61 9.58
C GLU A 75 23.00 -10.75 8.54
N ALA A 76 22.31 -10.55 7.42
CA ALA A 76 22.20 -11.54 6.35
C ALA A 76 23.53 -11.78 5.62
N LYS A 77 24.43 -10.77 5.57
CA LYS A 77 25.74 -10.87 4.89
C LYS A 77 26.58 -12.07 5.33
N ASN A 78 26.51 -12.42 6.62
CA ASN A 78 27.21 -13.56 7.21
C ASN A 78 26.21 -14.63 7.72
N GLY A 79 25.03 -14.64 7.13
CA GLY A 79 23.92 -15.49 7.56
C GLY A 79 23.91 -16.87 6.90
N LYS A 80 22.72 -17.45 6.88
CA LYS A 80 22.49 -18.75 6.22
C LYS A 80 22.01 -18.54 4.79
N VAL A 81 22.41 -19.43 3.90
CA VAL A 81 21.89 -19.50 2.52
C VAL A 81 20.75 -20.51 2.49
N LEU A 82 19.61 -20.10 1.94
CA LEU A 82 18.43 -20.93 1.70
C LEU A 82 17.84 -20.56 0.34
N GLU A 83 17.00 -21.41 -0.23
CA GLU A 83 16.15 -20.98 -1.34
C GLU A 83 14.98 -20.13 -0.81
N LEU A 84 14.56 -19.12 -1.55
CA LEU A 84 13.41 -18.28 -1.19
C LEU A 84 12.14 -19.10 -0.96
N THR A 85 11.98 -20.18 -1.73
CA THR A 85 10.88 -21.15 -1.60
C THR A 85 10.96 -22.05 -0.36
N ASP A 86 12.07 -22.07 0.36
CA ASP A 86 12.17 -22.80 1.63
C ASP A 86 11.47 -22.06 2.77
N ILE A 87 11.44 -20.73 2.70
CA ILE A 87 10.92 -19.89 3.78
C ILE A 87 9.48 -19.40 3.56
N ALA A 88 8.96 -19.48 2.33
CA ALA A 88 7.61 -19.02 2.01
C ALA A 88 6.96 -19.79 0.86
N ASP A 89 5.61 -19.84 0.89
CA ASP A 89 4.78 -20.23 -0.24
C ASP A 89 4.32 -19.00 -1.01
N PHE A 90 4.26 -19.12 -2.34
CA PHE A 90 3.85 -18.07 -3.26
C PHE A 90 2.53 -18.46 -3.92
N VAL A 91 1.42 -17.92 -3.42
CA VAL A 91 0.08 -18.19 -3.93
C VAL A 91 -0.35 -17.08 -4.87
N ASN A 92 -0.60 -17.43 -6.13
CA ASN A 92 -1.01 -16.44 -7.13
C ASN A 92 -2.47 -16.04 -6.94
N GLY A 93 -2.74 -14.74 -7.02
CA GLY A 93 -4.09 -14.21 -7.16
C GLY A 93 -4.76 -14.67 -8.46
N ARG A 94 -6.04 -14.32 -8.64
CA ARG A 94 -6.84 -14.65 -9.83
C ARG A 94 -7.46 -13.40 -10.45
N ALA A 95 -8.09 -13.55 -11.61
CA ALA A 95 -8.70 -12.44 -12.36
C ALA A 95 -10.03 -11.97 -11.72
N PHE A 96 -9.98 -11.42 -10.52
CA PHE A 96 -11.14 -10.95 -9.76
C PHE A 96 -11.65 -9.56 -10.15
N THR A 97 -11.02 -8.91 -11.12
CA THR A 97 -11.54 -7.67 -11.73
C THR A 97 -12.58 -7.95 -12.79
N LYS A 98 -12.62 -9.18 -13.33
CA LYS A 98 -13.68 -9.59 -14.25
C LYS A 98 -14.97 -9.75 -13.45
N ASP A 99 -16.05 -9.19 -13.97
CA ASP A 99 -17.37 -9.22 -13.34
C ASP A 99 -17.40 -8.61 -11.92
N ALA A 100 -16.54 -7.59 -11.68
CA ALA A 100 -16.51 -6.87 -10.42
C ALA A 100 -17.83 -6.12 -10.18
N THR A 101 -18.32 -6.17 -8.94
CA THR A 101 -19.63 -5.60 -8.56
C THR A 101 -19.60 -4.10 -8.31
N GLY A 102 -18.40 -3.51 -8.12
CA GLY A 102 -18.22 -2.11 -7.77
C GLY A 102 -18.43 -1.82 -6.27
N THR A 103 -18.75 -2.83 -5.47
CA THR A 103 -18.96 -2.76 -4.01
C THR A 103 -18.17 -3.86 -3.31
N GLY A 104 -18.13 -3.84 -1.98
CA GLY A 104 -17.44 -4.85 -1.18
C GLY A 104 -15.96 -4.55 -0.97
N ARG A 105 -15.11 -5.58 -1.11
CA ARG A 105 -13.67 -5.50 -0.83
C ARG A 105 -12.89 -4.94 -2.01
N VAL A 106 -11.79 -4.25 -1.71
CA VAL A 106 -10.80 -3.83 -2.71
C VAL A 106 -10.24 -5.06 -3.44
N VAL A 107 -10.16 -4.99 -4.77
CA VAL A 107 -9.39 -5.94 -5.57
C VAL A 107 -8.00 -5.33 -5.79
N ILE A 108 -7.00 -5.87 -5.11
CA ILE A 108 -5.63 -5.37 -5.14
C ILE A 108 -5.02 -5.66 -6.51
N ARG A 109 -4.72 -4.62 -7.27
CA ARG A 109 -3.90 -4.68 -8.49
C ARG A 109 -2.54 -4.04 -8.21
N ILE A 110 -1.61 -4.15 -9.12
CA ILE A 110 -0.30 -3.49 -9.02
C ILE A 110 -0.47 -1.95 -8.87
N ALA A 111 -1.54 -1.39 -9.43
CA ALA A 111 -1.86 0.04 -9.28
C ALA A 111 -2.11 0.42 -7.82
N GLU A 112 -2.91 -0.35 -7.08
CA GLU A 112 -3.18 -0.11 -5.67
C GLU A 112 -1.93 -0.32 -4.79
N LEU A 113 -1.06 -1.25 -5.16
CA LEU A 113 0.21 -1.47 -4.45
C LEU A 113 1.18 -0.30 -4.62
N ASN A 114 1.21 0.33 -5.79
CA ASN A 114 2.13 1.43 -6.09
C ASN A 114 1.59 2.81 -5.66
N ASN A 115 0.29 3.04 -5.84
CA ASN A 115 -0.29 4.38 -5.76
C ASN A 115 -1.34 4.53 -4.65
N GLY A 116 -1.67 3.43 -3.93
CA GLY A 116 -2.79 3.40 -3.00
C GLY A 116 -4.15 3.33 -3.69
N LEU A 117 -5.22 3.50 -2.90
CA LEU A 117 -6.58 3.50 -3.42
C LEU A 117 -6.90 4.82 -4.13
N GLY A 118 -7.68 4.74 -5.21
CA GLY A 118 -8.06 5.92 -5.99
C GLY A 118 -9.34 5.70 -6.80
N ALA A 119 -9.68 6.65 -7.65
CA ALA A 119 -10.91 6.61 -8.45
C ALA A 119 -11.04 5.39 -9.37
N SER A 120 -9.92 4.79 -9.77
CA SER A 120 -9.88 3.59 -10.60
C SER A 120 -9.86 2.28 -9.79
N THR A 121 -9.89 2.34 -8.45
CA THR A 121 -9.87 1.15 -7.60
C THR A 121 -11.11 0.29 -7.86
N VAL A 122 -10.88 -0.99 -8.05
CA VAL A 122 -11.94 -1.96 -8.32
C VAL A 122 -12.38 -2.60 -7.02
N TYR A 123 -13.70 -2.75 -6.85
CA TYR A 123 -14.31 -3.37 -5.69
C TYR A 123 -15.14 -4.59 -6.13
N ASN A 124 -15.11 -5.64 -5.32
CA ASN A 124 -15.87 -6.86 -5.57
C ASN A 124 -16.34 -7.48 -4.24
N ASP A 125 -17.56 -7.96 -4.19
CA ASP A 125 -18.18 -8.63 -3.03
C ASP A 125 -18.15 -10.15 -3.14
N ILE A 126 -17.52 -10.68 -4.20
CA ILE A 126 -17.39 -12.13 -4.40
C ILE A 126 -16.66 -12.80 -3.23
N GLU A 127 -17.12 -13.99 -2.86
CA GLU A 127 -16.38 -14.85 -1.94
C GLU A 127 -15.13 -15.43 -2.61
N VAL A 128 -14.00 -15.32 -1.93
CA VAL A 128 -12.73 -15.87 -2.38
C VAL A 128 -12.13 -16.74 -1.27
N LYS A 129 -11.24 -17.64 -1.68
CA LYS A 129 -10.50 -18.45 -0.72
C LYS A 129 -9.57 -17.59 0.14
N GLU A 130 -9.30 -18.07 1.36
CA GLU A 130 -8.35 -17.45 2.29
C GLU A 130 -7.00 -17.14 1.64
N GLU A 131 -6.50 -18.04 0.80
CA GLU A 131 -5.26 -17.88 0.06
C GLU A 131 -5.26 -16.71 -0.95
N ASN A 132 -6.44 -16.22 -1.34
CA ASN A 132 -6.62 -15.07 -2.24
C ASN A 132 -7.11 -13.82 -1.50
N THR A 133 -7.19 -13.87 -0.18
CA THR A 133 -7.55 -12.75 0.69
C THR A 133 -6.27 -12.17 1.32
N ALA A 134 -6.14 -10.85 1.30
CA ALA A 134 -5.07 -10.12 1.98
C ALA A 134 -5.60 -9.46 3.25
N TYR A 135 -4.85 -9.56 4.32
CA TYR A 135 -5.09 -8.90 5.60
C TYR A 135 -3.96 -7.93 5.94
N PRO A 136 -4.19 -6.95 6.82
CA PRO A 136 -3.12 -6.06 7.29
C PRO A 136 -1.91 -6.86 7.80
N GLY A 137 -0.73 -6.49 7.31
CA GLY A 137 0.53 -7.17 7.59
C GLY A 137 0.86 -8.35 6.67
N ASP A 138 0.02 -8.68 5.70
CA ASP A 138 0.38 -9.71 4.71
C ASP A 138 1.41 -9.20 3.71
N VAL A 139 2.37 -10.07 3.39
CA VAL A 139 3.39 -9.80 2.39
C VAL A 139 2.85 -10.17 1.02
N LEU A 140 2.93 -9.23 0.11
CA LEU A 140 2.52 -9.37 -1.28
C LEU A 140 3.71 -9.12 -2.22
N MET A 141 3.78 -9.83 -3.33
CA MET A 141 4.84 -9.64 -4.33
C MET A 141 4.24 -9.62 -5.73
N SER A 142 4.45 -8.55 -6.47
CA SER A 142 4.09 -8.50 -7.89
C SER A 142 5.10 -9.28 -8.72
N TRP A 143 4.63 -10.08 -9.68
CA TRP A 143 5.47 -10.92 -10.53
C TRP A 143 5.45 -10.52 -12.01
N SER A 144 4.76 -9.45 -12.35
CA SER A 144 4.76 -8.85 -13.69
C SER A 144 4.63 -7.33 -13.63
N GLY A 145 5.03 -6.64 -14.68
CA GLY A 145 5.01 -5.18 -14.72
C GLY A 145 6.01 -4.57 -13.73
N SER A 146 5.55 -3.78 -12.79
CA SER A 146 6.38 -3.26 -11.69
C SER A 146 6.59 -4.34 -10.64
N LEU A 147 7.70 -5.09 -10.76
CA LEU A 147 8.05 -6.12 -9.79
C LEU A 147 8.56 -5.47 -8.50
N ASP A 148 7.88 -5.76 -7.41
CA ASP A 148 8.32 -5.37 -6.07
C ASP A 148 7.63 -6.22 -4.99
N THR A 149 8.10 -6.05 -3.74
CA THR A 149 7.50 -6.67 -2.55
C THR A 149 6.86 -5.59 -1.68
N TYR A 150 5.65 -5.84 -1.25
CA TYR A 150 4.81 -4.91 -0.50
C TYR A 150 4.30 -5.54 0.78
N VAL A 151 3.88 -4.71 1.72
CA VAL A 151 3.10 -5.13 2.88
C VAL A 151 1.74 -4.49 2.77
N TRP A 152 0.69 -5.30 2.78
CA TRP A 152 -0.67 -4.80 2.78
C TRP A 152 -1.00 -4.25 4.18
N HIS A 153 -1.45 -3.02 4.27
CA HIS A 153 -1.78 -2.37 5.55
C HIS A 153 -3.23 -1.88 5.63
N LEU A 154 -3.95 -1.94 4.50
CA LEU A 154 -5.36 -1.56 4.42
C LEU A 154 -6.27 -2.72 4.87
N PRO A 155 -7.58 -2.51 5.06
CA PRO A 155 -8.52 -3.56 5.42
C PRO A 155 -8.48 -4.77 4.49
N GLU A 156 -9.19 -5.83 4.89
CA GLU A 156 -9.33 -7.07 4.12
C GLU A 156 -9.62 -6.78 2.65
N ALA A 157 -8.88 -7.44 1.76
CA ALA A 157 -8.94 -7.22 0.32
C ALA A 157 -8.71 -8.50 -0.48
N ILE A 158 -9.05 -8.47 -1.76
CA ILE A 158 -8.94 -9.59 -2.70
C ILE A 158 -7.67 -9.42 -3.53
N ILE A 159 -6.86 -10.47 -3.62
CA ILE A 159 -5.60 -10.45 -4.37
C ILE A 159 -5.86 -10.79 -5.82
N ASN A 160 -5.65 -9.82 -6.72
CA ASN A 160 -5.84 -10.02 -8.16
C ASN A 160 -4.67 -10.80 -8.78
N GLN A 161 -4.84 -11.23 -10.04
CA GLN A 161 -3.77 -11.83 -10.83
C GLN A 161 -2.53 -10.92 -10.91
N HIS A 162 -1.36 -11.48 -11.17
CA HIS A 162 -0.06 -10.80 -11.21
C HIS A 162 0.54 -10.43 -9.84
N ILE A 163 -0.11 -10.86 -8.76
CA ILE A 163 0.37 -10.67 -7.39
C ILE A 163 0.37 -12.03 -6.68
N PHE A 164 1.46 -12.36 -6.01
CA PHE A 164 1.53 -13.45 -5.07
C PHE A 164 1.16 -12.97 -3.66
N LYS A 165 0.34 -13.74 -2.93
CA LYS A 165 0.35 -13.75 -1.47
C LYS A 165 1.56 -14.57 -1.05
N VAL A 166 2.47 -13.96 -0.28
CA VAL A 166 3.68 -14.61 0.20
C VAL A 166 3.41 -15.10 1.62
N ILE A 167 3.25 -16.40 1.80
CA ILE A 167 2.85 -17.02 3.06
C ILE A 167 4.09 -17.62 3.73
N PRO A 168 4.51 -17.14 4.90
CA PRO A 168 5.65 -17.70 5.63
C PRO A 168 5.47 -19.19 5.93
N LYS A 169 6.52 -19.98 5.77
CA LYS A 169 6.57 -21.39 6.16
C LYS A 169 7.08 -21.54 7.59
N GLY A 170 6.56 -22.54 8.28
CA GLY A 170 7.03 -22.83 9.64
C GLY A 170 6.97 -21.61 10.56
N ASN A 171 8.10 -21.33 11.22
CA ASN A 171 8.22 -20.22 12.18
C ASN A 171 8.95 -18.98 11.59
N TYR A 172 9.09 -18.89 10.28
CA TYR A 172 9.71 -17.70 9.68
C TYR A 172 8.79 -16.48 9.86
N PRO A 173 9.25 -15.38 10.49
CA PRO A 173 8.41 -14.22 10.71
C PRO A 173 8.20 -13.44 9.41
N LYS A 174 7.09 -12.70 9.32
CA LYS A 174 6.71 -11.92 8.13
C LYS A 174 7.79 -10.89 7.73
N TRP A 175 8.41 -10.23 8.71
CA TRP A 175 9.50 -9.29 8.44
C TRP A 175 10.69 -9.93 7.71
N LEU A 176 11.04 -11.17 8.09
CA LEU A 176 12.14 -11.90 7.46
C LEU A 176 11.79 -12.24 6.00
N VAL A 177 10.61 -12.80 5.78
CA VAL A 177 10.12 -13.14 4.43
C VAL A 177 10.03 -11.90 3.55
N TYR A 178 9.52 -10.78 4.08
CA TYR A 178 9.49 -9.50 3.36
C TYR A 178 10.88 -9.06 2.91
N HIS A 179 11.86 -9.02 3.81
CA HIS A 179 13.21 -8.58 3.46
C HIS A 179 13.94 -9.59 2.56
N ALA A 180 13.69 -10.87 2.71
CA ALA A 180 14.22 -11.90 1.81
C ALA A 180 13.69 -11.71 0.38
N CYS A 181 12.39 -11.49 0.20
CA CYS A 181 11.82 -11.16 -1.10
C CYS A 181 12.43 -9.86 -1.67
N LYS A 182 12.53 -8.81 -0.84
CA LYS A 182 13.15 -7.53 -1.25
C LYS A 182 14.61 -7.68 -1.68
N SER A 183 15.37 -8.60 -1.08
CA SER A 183 16.79 -8.78 -1.40
C SER A 183 17.04 -9.34 -2.81
N VAL A 184 16.06 -9.98 -3.42
CA VAL A 184 16.15 -10.58 -4.76
C VAL A 184 15.32 -9.86 -5.83
N ILE A 185 14.70 -8.74 -5.48
CA ILE A 185 13.82 -7.99 -6.42
C ILE A 185 14.62 -7.47 -7.62
N GLU A 186 15.82 -6.94 -7.44
CA GLU A 186 16.65 -6.44 -8.52
C GLU A 186 17.01 -7.56 -9.51
N ASP A 187 17.31 -8.77 -9.02
CA ASP A 187 17.53 -9.95 -9.84
C ASP A 187 16.28 -10.32 -10.64
N PHE A 188 15.10 -10.29 -10.00
CA PHE A 188 13.84 -10.57 -10.69
C PHE A 188 13.49 -9.51 -11.73
N GLN A 189 13.77 -8.24 -11.47
CA GLN A 189 13.62 -7.17 -12.44
C GLN A 189 14.54 -7.38 -13.65
N ALA A 190 15.80 -7.77 -13.42
CA ALA A 190 16.74 -8.09 -14.50
C ALA A 190 16.25 -9.27 -15.36
N ILE A 191 15.77 -10.36 -14.74
CA ILE A 191 15.18 -11.51 -15.43
C ILE A 191 13.96 -11.10 -16.26
N ALA A 192 13.12 -10.23 -15.72
CA ALA A 192 11.92 -9.77 -16.39
C ALA A 192 12.23 -8.92 -17.63
N VAL A 193 13.26 -8.07 -17.54
CA VAL A 193 13.75 -7.27 -18.69
C VAL A 193 14.31 -8.17 -19.78
N ASP A 194 15.12 -9.15 -19.45
CA ASP A 194 15.73 -10.07 -20.41
C ASP A 194 14.69 -10.93 -21.17
N LYS A 195 13.60 -11.28 -20.50
CA LYS A 195 12.49 -12.07 -21.06
C LYS A 195 11.37 -11.25 -21.71
N ALA A 196 11.48 -9.91 -21.74
CA ALA A 196 10.38 -9.05 -22.18
C ALA A 196 10.26 -8.99 -23.69
N THR A 197 9.17 -9.55 -24.23
CA THR A 197 8.65 -9.19 -25.56
C THR A 197 7.58 -8.08 -25.50
N THR A 198 6.83 -7.98 -24.37
CA THR A 198 5.78 -6.94 -24.15
C THR A 198 5.61 -6.55 -22.68
N MET A 199 5.59 -7.49 -21.75
CA MET A 199 5.54 -7.23 -20.30
C MET A 199 6.53 -8.19 -19.60
N GLY A 200 7.51 -7.63 -18.92
CA GLY A 200 8.45 -8.40 -18.12
C GLY A 200 7.71 -9.16 -17.01
N HIS A 201 8.02 -10.44 -16.85
CA HIS A 201 7.47 -11.27 -15.78
C HIS A 201 8.45 -12.34 -15.34
N ILE A 202 8.34 -12.78 -14.09
CA ILE A 202 9.05 -13.95 -13.57
C ILE A 202 8.17 -15.20 -13.62
N ARG A 203 8.78 -16.35 -13.73
CA ARG A 203 8.11 -17.66 -13.68
C ARG A 203 8.25 -18.26 -12.28
N ARG A 204 7.41 -19.23 -11.94
CA ARG A 204 7.53 -19.97 -10.67
C ARG A 204 8.91 -20.58 -10.43
N GLY A 205 9.60 -21.04 -11.49
CA GLY A 205 10.96 -21.56 -11.38
C GLY A 205 11.99 -20.53 -10.98
N ASP A 206 11.77 -19.25 -11.32
CA ASP A 206 12.68 -18.15 -10.96
C ASP A 206 12.64 -17.84 -9.44
N LEU A 207 11.57 -18.28 -8.74
CA LEU A 207 11.44 -18.17 -7.28
C LEU A 207 12.40 -19.07 -6.51
N LYS A 208 12.95 -20.09 -7.14
CA LYS A 208 14.05 -20.92 -6.58
C LYS A 208 15.36 -20.14 -6.65
N ARG A 209 15.46 -19.14 -5.82
CA ARG A 209 16.58 -18.21 -5.75
C ARG A 209 17.24 -18.31 -4.39
N ASP A 210 18.57 -18.41 -4.39
CA ASP A 210 19.33 -18.34 -3.15
C ASP A 210 19.17 -16.97 -2.50
N ILE A 211 18.88 -16.99 -1.22
CA ILE A 211 18.75 -15.81 -0.35
C ILE A 211 19.67 -15.97 0.84
N PHE A 212 20.13 -14.84 1.38
CA PHE A 212 20.86 -14.80 2.63
C PHE A 212 19.93 -14.33 3.73
N ILE A 213 19.79 -15.10 4.79
CA ILE A 213 18.98 -14.73 5.96
C ILE A 213 19.85 -14.62 7.21
N PRO A 214 19.52 -13.79 8.20
CA PRO A 214 20.22 -13.76 9.48
C PRO A 214 20.35 -15.14 10.11
N ALA A 215 21.55 -15.46 10.64
CA ALA A 215 21.80 -16.74 11.29
C ALA A 215 21.27 -16.81 12.73
N ARG A 216 20.97 -15.65 13.34
CA ARG A 216 20.48 -15.49 14.71
C ARG A 216 19.07 -14.92 14.75
N GLU A 217 18.38 -15.12 15.84
CA GLU A 217 17.14 -14.44 16.13
C GLU A 217 17.35 -12.93 16.29
N MET A 218 16.40 -12.15 15.81
CA MET A 218 16.42 -10.70 15.83
C MET A 218 15.09 -10.15 16.42
N PRO A 219 14.88 -10.28 17.74
CA PRO A 219 13.59 -9.85 18.34
C PRO A 219 13.29 -8.36 18.15
N GLN A 220 14.33 -7.52 17.98
CA GLN A 220 14.15 -6.11 17.63
C GLN A 220 13.45 -5.92 16.27
N MET A 221 13.63 -6.83 15.31
CA MET A 221 12.97 -6.74 14.01
C MET A 221 11.46 -6.96 14.12
N GLU A 222 11.02 -7.84 15.01
CA GLU A 222 9.60 -8.05 15.29
C GLU A 222 8.97 -6.79 15.91
N ASN A 223 9.67 -6.14 16.85
CA ASN A 223 9.20 -4.89 17.44
C ASN A 223 9.10 -3.77 16.41
N LEU A 224 10.08 -3.64 15.50
CA LEU A 224 10.08 -2.64 14.44
C LEU A 224 8.99 -2.92 13.39
N TRP A 225 8.74 -4.19 13.08
CA TRP A 225 7.63 -4.61 12.21
C TRP A 225 6.28 -4.23 12.80
N ASN A 226 6.07 -4.55 14.08
CA ASN A 226 4.84 -4.21 14.78
C ASN A 226 4.65 -2.69 14.91
N LEU A 227 5.74 -1.94 15.15
CA LEU A 227 5.69 -0.47 15.14
C LEU A 227 5.22 0.05 13.77
N TRP A 228 5.80 -0.45 12.68
CA TRP A 228 5.37 -0.07 11.33
C TRP A 228 3.87 -0.33 11.12
N MET A 229 3.40 -1.55 11.42
CA MET A 229 1.99 -1.89 11.24
C MET A 229 1.05 -1.04 12.11
N ASN A 230 1.42 -0.77 13.36
CA ASN A 230 0.64 0.08 14.25
C ASN A 230 0.54 1.52 13.75
N LEU A 231 1.63 2.09 13.23
CA LEU A 231 1.64 3.44 12.66
C LEU A 231 0.80 3.54 11.39
N GLU A 232 0.80 2.52 10.54
CA GLU A 232 -0.09 2.46 9.35
C GLU A 232 -1.57 2.44 9.78
N GLN A 233 -1.92 1.62 10.79
CA GLN A 233 -3.29 1.57 11.32
C GLN A 233 -3.69 2.89 12.00
N GLU A 234 -2.79 3.51 12.76
CA GLU A 234 -3.04 4.85 13.34
C GLU A 234 -3.31 5.89 12.25
N ASN A 235 -2.52 5.89 11.17
CA ASN A 235 -2.72 6.81 10.05
C ASN A 235 -4.08 6.62 9.36
N LEU A 236 -4.55 5.39 9.20
CA LEU A 236 -5.89 5.12 8.67
C LEU A 236 -6.98 5.71 9.56
N GLN A 237 -6.90 5.48 10.88
CA GLN A 237 -7.86 6.01 11.85
C GLN A 237 -7.85 7.54 11.90
N LEU A 238 -6.67 8.16 11.85
CA LEU A 238 -6.52 9.61 11.81
C LEU A 238 -7.13 10.20 10.54
N ALA A 239 -6.90 9.57 9.38
CA ALA A 239 -7.47 10.00 8.10
C ALA A 239 -9.00 9.90 8.09
N GLU A 240 -9.56 8.78 8.58
CA GLU A 240 -11.02 8.60 8.72
C GLU A 240 -11.62 9.63 9.66
N THR A 241 -10.96 9.88 10.81
CA THR A 241 -11.38 10.89 11.79
C THR A 241 -11.37 12.29 11.17
N ARG A 242 -10.31 12.66 10.49
CA ARG A 242 -10.16 13.94 9.78
C ARG A 242 -11.28 14.12 8.75
N ASP A 243 -11.53 13.11 7.92
CA ASP A 243 -12.52 13.18 6.85
C ASP A 243 -13.96 13.25 7.40
N ALA A 244 -14.23 12.59 8.52
CA ALA A 244 -15.50 12.73 9.25
C ALA A 244 -15.66 14.13 9.85
N LEU A 245 -14.59 14.70 10.42
CA LEU A 245 -14.60 16.06 10.95
C LEU A 245 -14.77 17.12 9.86
N ILE A 246 -14.14 16.94 8.70
CA ILE A 246 -14.35 17.84 7.55
C ILE A 246 -15.84 17.91 7.19
N LYS A 247 -16.48 16.74 7.04
CA LYS A 247 -17.93 16.69 6.74
C LYS A 247 -18.80 17.36 7.80
N ARG A 248 -18.41 17.27 9.09
CA ARG A 248 -19.18 17.80 10.21
C ARG A 248 -18.96 19.30 10.43
N LEU A 249 -17.76 19.80 10.23
CA LEU A 249 -17.35 21.16 10.59
C LEU A 249 -17.42 22.14 9.39
N ILE A 250 -17.36 21.63 8.18
CA ILE A 250 -17.25 22.45 6.96
C ILE A 250 -18.35 22.10 5.95
N GLY A 251 -18.81 20.85 5.86
CA GLY A 251 -19.89 20.38 4.98
C GLY A 251 -21.22 20.52 5.69
#